data_41639043f46535dd6e371c1b3ef4fcbe
#
_entry.id   41639043f46535dd6e371c1b3ef4fcbe
#
_cell.length_a   1.000
_cell.length_b   1.000
_cell.length_c   1.000
_cell.angle_alpha   90.00
_cell.angle_beta   90.00
_cell.angle_gamma   90.00
#
_symmetry.space_group_name_H-M   'P 1'
#
loop_
_entity.id
_entity.type
_entity.pdbx_description
1 polymer ?
#
loop_
_entity_poly.entity_id
_entity_poly.type
_entity_poly.pdbx_seq_one_letter_code
_entity_poly.pdbx_strand_id
1 'polypeptide(L)'
;MAELADDAQICNCNGVCKSVIVDTVKGGCKTVSGVMEATRAGKGCGSCKGLVAQLVEYAADGAIEEDPSAHYYVLGIPMDKPTLVQAIRSQDLRSVTEVFAALAPNGEEDAKSKMGLASLLKLIWGPDAPDDREGRFINDRVHANIQKDGTFSVVPQMRGGVTTPEQLRRIADVAEKYAVPMVKLTGGQRIDLLGIRKEDLPHVWADLGMPSGFAYGKSFRTVKTCVGQEFCRFGLGDSTKLGVDLETRMQGMESPAKMKLSVSGCPRNCAESYVKDVGIVAIEGGRWEIYIGGAAGAHVRKGDLLATVDDAETAKKLTGRFLQYYREKAKWLERTYAFVPRVGLDHIKSVVVEDAEGHAERLDAAVQEHVDSYVDPWTQQAAEPMTPGQFRTSLPLEVLPRVPVDRAEQLLGGAW
;
A
#
# COMPACT_ATOMS: atom_id res chain seq x y z
N MET A 1 -16.85 15.33 24.77
CA MET A 1 -17.00 13.93 25.17
C MET A 1 -18.12 13.72 26.20
N ALA A 2 -18.25 14.58 27.20
CA ALA A 2 -19.33 14.48 28.18
C ALA A 2 -20.75 14.52 27.58
N GLU A 3 -20.97 15.33 26.56
CA GLU A 3 -22.27 15.53 25.90
C GLU A 3 -22.69 14.36 24.96
N LEU A 4 -21.78 13.45 24.61
CA LEU A 4 -22.12 12.27 23.84
C LEU A 4 -22.93 11.29 24.70
N ALA A 5 -24.06 10.81 24.19
CA ALA A 5 -24.85 9.77 24.86
C ALA A 5 -24.02 8.49 25.03
N ASP A 6 -24.26 7.71 26.06
CA ASP A 6 -23.49 6.51 26.36
C ASP A 6 -23.69 5.39 25.33
N ASP A 7 -24.82 5.36 24.65
CA ASP A 7 -25.13 4.49 23.52
C ASP A 7 -24.66 5.03 22.15
N ALA A 8 -24.05 6.25 22.13
CA ALA A 8 -23.53 6.82 20.90
C ALA A 8 -22.50 5.87 20.26
N GLN A 9 -22.72 5.52 19.03
CA GLN A 9 -21.86 4.60 18.29
C GLN A 9 -20.56 5.28 17.86
N ILE A 10 -19.44 4.82 18.39
CA ILE A 10 -18.10 5.37 18.15
C ILE A 10 -17.42 4.64 16.98
N CYS A 11 -17.53 3.32 16.94
CA CYS A 11 -16.94 2.50 15.88
C CYS A 11 -18.03 1.77 15.10
N ASN A 12 -18.39 2.31 13.93
CA ASN A 12 -19.43 1.72 13.06
C ASN A 12 -19.05 0.34 12.52
N CYS A 13 -17.74 0.12 12.22
CA CYS A 13 -17.27 -1.15 11.66
C CYS A 13 -17.41 -2.33 12.61
N ASN A 14 -17.29 -2.07 13.92
CA ASN A 14 -17.29 -3.12 14.95
C ASN A 14 -18.43 -2.92 15.97
N GLY A 15 -19.36 -1.98 15.74
CA GLY A 15 -20.54 -1.78 16.58
C GLY A 15 -20.23 -1.36 18.00
N VAL A 16 -19.17 -0.56 18.24
CA VAL A 16 -18.71 -0.20 19.59
C VAL A 16 -19.27 1.17 19.98
N CYS A 17 -20.00 1.23 21.10
CA CYS A 17 -20.56 2.44 21.67
C CYS A 17 -19.58 3.12 22.66
N LYS A 18 -19.90 4.37 23.02
CA LYS A 18 -19.12 5.16 24.00
C LYS A 18 -19.01 4.43 25.34
N SER A 19 -20.11 3.88 25.88
CA SER A 19 -20.11 3.17 27.18
C SER A 19 -19.08 2.04 27.21
N VAL A 20 -18.99 1.23 26.16
CA VAL A 20 -18.04 0.11 26.09
C VAL A 20 -16.59 0.59 26.23
N ILE A 21 -16.23 1.71 25.58
CA ILE A 21 -14.90 2.31 25.68
C ILE A 21 -14.65 2.84 27.10
N VAL A 22 -15.60 3.62 27.62
CA VAL A 22 -15.51 4.22 28.98
C VAL A 22 -15.39 3.14 30.07
N ASP A 23 -16.21 2.08 29.98
CA ASP A 23 -16.17 0.98 30.94
C ASP A 23 -14.85 0.20 30.89
N THR A 24 -14.30 0.02 29.68
CA THR A 24 -12.97 -0.59 29.52
C THR A 24 -11.88 0.22 30.20
N VAL A 25 -11.93 1.55 30.06
CA VAL A 25 -10.97 2.46 30.72
C VAL A 25 -11.14 2.40 32.23
N LYS A 26 -12.38 2.49 32.74
CA LYS A 26 -12.69 2.36 34.17
C LYS A 26 -12.31 1.00 34.75
N GLY A 27 -12.32 -0.05 33.91
CA GLY A 27 -11.84 -1.38 34.24
C GLY A 27 -10.31 -1.53 34.33
N GLY A 28 -9.57 -0.41 34.17
CA GLY A 28 -8.12 -0.35 34.35
C GLY A 28 -7.29 -0.31 33.08
N CYS A 29 -7.91 -0.35 31.89
CA CYS A 29 -7.19 -0.26 30.62
C CYS A 29 -6.98 1.23 30.25
N LYS A 30 -5.81 1.80 30.55
CA LYS A 30 -5.54 3.23 30.37
C LYS A 30 -4.76 3.59 29.12
N THR A 31 -4.42 2.63 28.30
CA THR A 31 -3.74 2.89 27.00
C THR A 31 -4.75 2.88 25.87
N VAL A 32 -4.58 3.74 24.86
CA VAL A 32 -5.44 3.79 23.68
C VAL A 32 -5.40 2.46 22.91
N SER A 33 -4.22 1.88 22.76
CA SER A 33 -4.03 0.59 22.09
C SER A 33 -4.71 -0.56 22.84
N GLY A 34 -4.57 -0.62 24.14
CA GLY A 34 -5.22 -1.63 24.98
C GLY A 34 -6.75 -1.56 24.91
N VAL A 35 -7.32 -0.36 24.93
CA VAL A 35 -8.77 -0.15 24.75
C VAL A 35 -9.21 -0.57 23.34
N MET A 36 -8.42 -0.25 22.30
CA MET A 36 -8.70 -0.68 20.94
C MET A 36 -8.57 -2.21 20.78
N GLU A 37 -7.69 -2.85 21.53
CA GLU A 37 -7.55 -4.32 21.54
C GLU A 37 -8.76 -4.98 22.20
N ALA A 38 -9.11 -4.53 23.41
CA ALA A 38 -10.21 -5.08 24.19
C ALA A 38 -11.58 -4.87 23.53
N THR A 39 -11.81 -3.70 22.93
CA THR A 39 -13.12 -3.34 22.35
C THR A 39 -13.23 -3.59 20.85
N ARG A 40 -12.13 -3.80 20.18
CA ARG A 40 -11.99 -3.81 18.69
C ARG A 40 -12.32 -2.47 18.03
N ALA A 41 -12.60 -1.39 18.78
CA ALA A 41 -12.79 -0.06 18.23
C ALA A 41 -11.53 0.39 17.47
N GLY A 42 -11.69 0.99 16.29
CA GLY A 42 -10.55 1.43 15.47
C GLY A 42 -9.78 0.33 14.73
N LYS A 43 -10.11 -0.96 14.92
CA LYS A 43 -9.42 -2.08 14.26
C LYS A 43 -9.95 -2.44 12.88
N GLY A 44 -11.09 -1.89 12.46
CA GLY A 44 -11.62 -2.06 11.10
C GLY A 44 -11.04 -1.01 10.14
N CYS A 45 -11.87 -0.04 9.73
CA CYS A 45 -11.45 1.03 8.81
C CYS A 45 -10.48 2.05 9.42
N GLY A 46 -10.40 2.14 10.75
CA GLY A 46 -9.53 3.05 11.48
C GLY A 46 -10.02 4.50 11.61
N SER A 47 -11.17 4.86 11.03
CA SER A 47 -11.70 6.24 11.02
C SER A 47 -11.98 6.78 12.42
N CYS A 48 -12.37 5.92 13.35
CA CYS A 48 -12.71 6.31 14.71
C CYS A 48 -11.52 6.39 15.70
N LYS A 49 -10.28 6.10 15.25
CA LYS A 49 -9.10 6.08 16.16
C LYS A 49 -8.91 7.38 16.93
N GLY A 50 -9.06 8.53 16.27
CA GLY A 50 -8.94 9.83 16.93
C GLY A 50 -10.03 10.04 17.99
N LEU A 51 -11.26 9.62 17.72
CA LEU A 51 -12.37 9.73 18.66
C LEU A 51 -12.21 8.76 19.83
N VAL A 52 -11.70 7.54 19.57
CA VAL A 52 -11.35 6.57 20.63
C VAL A 52 -10.28 7.14 21.54
N ALA A 53 -9.23 7.75 21.00
CA ALA A 53 -8.17 8.37 21.80
C ALA A 53 -8.72 9.49 22.72
N GLN A 54 -9.57 10.37 22.19
CA GLN A 54 -10.23 11.43 22.98
C GLN A 54 -11.15 10.87 24.07
N LEU A 55 -11.83 9.74 23.81
CA LEU A 55 -12.67 9.10 24.83
C LEU A 55 -11.85 8.40 25.91
N VAL A 56 -10.72 7.80 25.57
CA VAL A 56 -9.78 7.24 26.54
C VAL A 56 -9.24 8.34 27.44
N GLU A 57 -8.81 9.47 26.86
CA GLU A 57 -8.36 10.63 27.60
C GLU A 57 -9.43 11.17 28.55
N TYR A 58 -10.65 11.33 28.07
CA TYR A 58 -11.78 11.76 28.84
C TYR A 58 -12.12 10.79 30.01
N ALA A 59 -12.15 9.49 29.74
CA ALA A 59 -12.53 8.48 30.71
C ALA A 59 -11.41 8.18 31.71
N ALA A 60 -10.16 8.42 31.36
CA ALA A 60 -8.99 8.31 32.25
C ALA A 60 -8.72 9.58 33.08
N ASP A 61 -9.57 10.61 32.95
CA ASP A 61 -9.43 11.91 33.63
C ASP A 61 -8.02 12.52 33.41
N GLY A 62 -7.52 12.42 32.19
CA GLY A 62 -6.20 12.90 31.80
C GLY A 62 -5.02 11.98 32.17
N ALA A 63 -5.25 10.93 32.96
CA ALA A 63 -4.22 9.97 33.35
C ALA A 63 -4.05 8.84 32.33
N ILE A 64 -3.67 9.21 31.07
CA ILE A 64 -3.35 8.22 30.04
C ILE A 64 -1.97 7.67 30.31
N GLU A 65 -1.84 6.35 30.28
CA GLU A 65 -0.55 5.69 30.24
C GLU A 65 -0.03 5.71 28.79
N GLU A 66 1.19 6.19 28.59
CA GLU A 66 1.83 6.14 27.31
C GLU A 66 2.08 4.67 26.95
N ASP A 67 1.59 4.26 25.78
CA ASP A 67 1.83 2.91 25.28
C ASP A 67 3.23 2.83 24.68
N PRO A 68 4.17 2.12 25.31
CA PRO A 68 5.53 1.98 24.78
C PRO A 68 5.56 1.47 23.34
N SER A 69 4.57 0.64 22.95
CA SER A 69 4.46 0.07 21.61
C SER A 69 4.09 1.11 20.53
N ALA A 70 3.62 2.31 20.94
CA ALA A 70 3.35 3.40 20.00
C ALA A 70 4.60 3.88 19.24
N HIS A 71 5.78 3.66 19.82
CA HIS A 71 7.08 4.00 19.21
C HIS A 71 7.70 2.85 18.42
N TYR A 72 7.23 1.61 18.62
CA TYR A 72 7.80 0.45 17.94
C TYR A 72 7.54 0.51 16.44
N TYR A 73 8.52 0.04 15.66
CA TYR A 73 8.33 -0.11 14.22
C TYR A 73 7.32 -1.22 13.89
N VAL A 74 7.44 -2.35 14.56
CA VAL A 74 6.48 -3.47 14.57
C VAL A 74 6.24 -3.89 16.02
N LEU A 75 5.05 -4.41 16.33
CA LEU A 75 4.66 -4.72 17.70
C LEU A 75 5.53 -5.81 18.36
N GLY A 76 5.95 -6.82 17.57
CA GLY A 76 6.75 -7.93 18.06
C GLY A 76 8.21 -7.60 18.39
N ILE A 77 8.71 -6.41 18.05
CA ILE A 77 10.08 -5.97 18.35
C ILE A 77 10.02 -4.62 19.07
N PRO A 78 10.41 -4.55 20.35
CA PRO A 78 10.28 -3.36 21.19
C PRO A 78 11.32 -2.29 20.88
N MET A 79 11.42 -1.89 19.61
CA MET A 79 12.36 -0.90 19.10
C MET A 79 11.68 0.06 18.11
N ASP A 80 12.09 1.33 18.14
CA ASP A 80 11.76 2.25 17.08
C ASP A 80 12.53 1.91 15.79
N LYS A 81 12.12 2.49 14.68
CA LYS A 81 12.71 2.17 13.37
C LYS A 81 14.22 2.47 13.28
N PRO A 82 14.72 3.64 13.72
CA PRO A 82 16.15 3.94 13.67
C PRO A 82 16.99 2.93 14.45
N THR A 83 16.60 2.62 15.68
CA THR A 83 17.29 1.65 16.55
C THR A 83 17.26 0.24 15.94
N LEU A 84 16.10 -0.16 15.41
CA LEU A 84 15.94 -1.47 14.76
C LEU A 84 16.84 -1.59 13.50
N VAL A 85 16.88 -0.56 12.65
CA VAL A 85 17.74 -0.54 11.47
C VAL A 85 19.22 -0.64 11.86
N GLN A 86 19.63 0.09 12.90
CA GLN A 86 21.00 0.04 13.42
C GLN A 86 21.33 -1.38 13.95
N ALA A 87 20.45 -1.98 14.72
CA ALA A 87 20.63 -3.33 15.27
C ALA A 87 20.72 -4.39 14.15
N ILE A 88 19.84 -4.32 13.15
CA ILE A 88 19.86 -5.22 11.98
C ILE A 88 21.19 -5.10 11.24
N ARG A 89 21.66 -3.90 10.96
CA ARG A 89 22.91 -3.68 10.23
C ARG A 89 24.15 -4.09 11.02
N SER A 90 24.22 -3.73 12.31
CA SER A 90 25.37 -4.03 13.14
C SER A 90 25.58 -5.51 13.41
N GLN A 91 24.49 -6.29 13.39
CA GLN A 91 24.51 -7.74 13.61
C GLN A 91 24.37 -8.56 12.32
N ASP A 92 24.33 -7.91 11.14
CA ASP A 92 24.14 -8.52 9.82
C ASP A 92 22.92 -9.46 9.75
N LEU A 93 21.79 -9.07 10.39
CA LEU A 93 20.58 -9.86 10.41
C LEU A 93 19.88 -9.76 9.05
N ARG A 94 19.68 -10.90 8.39
CA ARG A 94 19.19 -10.92 7.00
C ARG A 94 17.81 -11.55 6.84
N SER A 95 17.33 -12.32 7.82
CA SER A 95 16.03 -12.96 7.80
C SER A 95 15.12 -12.50 8.95
N VAL A 96 13.81 -12.67 8.78
CA VAL A 96 12.82 -12.37 9.82
C VAL A 96 13.07 -13.21 11.07
N THR A 97 13.41 -14.47 10.86
CA THR A 97 13.75 -15.41 11.97
C THR A 97 14.97 -14.96 12.76
N GLU A 98 16.05 -14.53 12.09
CA GLU A 98 17.23 -13.98 12.75
C GLU A 98 16.93 -12.73 13.56
N VAL A 99 16.10 -11.82 13.02
CA VAL A 99 15.70 -10.61 13.73
C VAL A 99 14.94 -10.93 15.01
N PHE A 100 13.96 -11.85 14.97
CA PHE A 100 13.23 -12.26 16.17
C PHE A 100 14.16 -12.96 17.19
N ALA A 101 14.98 -13.89 16.73
CA ALA A 101 15.90 -14.62 17.59
C ALA A 101 16.90 -13.71 18.32
N ALA A 102 17.42 -12.68 17.62
CA ALA A 102 18.42 -11.77 18.16
C ALA A 102 17.81 -10.64 19.01
N LEU A 103 16.67 -10.07 18.60
CA LEU A 103 16.16 -8.82 19.18
C LEU A 103 14.91 -9.01 20.04
N ALA A 104 14.21 -10.12 19.95
CA ALA A 104 13.06 -10.45 20.76
C ALA A 104 12.91 -11.97 21.00
N PRO A 105 13.89 -12.64 21.62
CA PRO A 105 13.91 -14.10 21.74
C PRO A 105 12.73 -14.68 22.54
N ASN A 106 12.07 -13.85 23.35
CA ASN A 106 10.88 -14.22 24.12
C ASN A 106 9.62 -13.50 23.60
N GLY A 107 9.72 -12.82 22.44
CA GLY A 107 8.63 -12.06 21.85
C GLY A 107 7.64 -12.96 21.09
N GLU A 108 6.43 -12.44 20.94
CA GLU A 108 5.41 -13.09 20.11
C GLU A 108 5.66 -12.78 18.63
N GLU A 109 5.82 -13.82 17.83
CA GLU A 109 6.01 -13.72 16.38
C GLU A 109 4.66 -13.57 15.66
N ASP A 110 4.08 -12.38 15.70
CA ASP A 110 2.83 -12.11 14.99
C ASP A 110 3.04 -11.86 13.47
N ALA A 111 2.02 -12.20 12.69
CA ALA A 111 2.08 -12.09 11.23
C ALA A 111 2.28 -10.65 10.72
N LYS A 112 1.82 -9.62 11.45
CA LYS A 112 1.98 -8.21 11.02
C LYS A 112 3.42 -7.75 11.22
N SER A 113 4.03 -8.16 12.34
CA SER A 113 5.45 -7.88 12.61
C SER A 113 6.35 -8.56 11.60
N LYS A 114 6.09 -9.83 11.27
CA LYS A 114 6.82 -10.56 10.22
C LYS A 114 6.77 -9.83 8.88
N MET A 115 5.60 -9.38 8.44
CA MET A 115 5.47 -8.59 7.19
C MET A 115 6.23 -7.26 7.25
N GLY A 116 6.19 -6.58 8.39
CA GLY A 116 6.90 -5.31 8.58
C GLY A 116 8.41 -5.49 8.54
N LEU A 117 8.92 -6.53 9.19
CA LEU A 117 10.33 -6.89 9.19
C LEU A 117 10.82 -7.30 7.80
N ALA A 118 10.06 -8.14 7.08
CA ALA A 118 10.40 -8.52 5.72
C ALA A 118 10.52 -7.31 4.78
N SER A 119 9.59 -6.36 4.89
CA SER A 119 9.65 -5.10 4.13
C SER A 119 10.84 -4.24 4.54
N LEU A 120 11.17 -4.20 5.83
CA LEU A 120 12.32 -3.45 6.34
C LEU A 120 13.65 -4.06 5.90
N LEU A 121 13.78 -5.38 5.96
CA LEU A 121 14.99 -6.09 5.50
C LEU A 121 15.28 -5.82 4.03
N LYS A 122 14.26 -5.83 3.18
CA LYS A 122 14.39 -5.46 1.77
C LYS A 122 14.78 -3.98 1.57
N LEU A 123 14.31 -3.08 2.43
CA LEU A 123 14.75 -1.69 2.40
C LEU A 123 16.21 -1.52 2.82
N ILE A 124 16.68 -2.32 3.80
CA ILE A 124 18.04 -2.23 4.35
C ILE A 124 19.07 -2.86 3.41
N TRP A 125 18.74 -4.03 2.86
CA TRP A 125 19.68 -4.86 2.11
C TRP A 125 19.50 -4.76 0.59
N GLY A 126 18.42 -4.11 0.12
CA GLY A 126 18.16 -3.91 -1.31
C GLY A 126 18.20 -5.22 -2.11
N PRO A 127 18.99 -5.26 -3.20
CA PRO A 127 19.15 -6.46 -4.02
C PRO A 127 19.75 -7.68 -3.27
N ASP A 128 20.54 -7.42 -2.22
CA ASP A 128 21.18 -8.45 -1.40
C ASP A 128 20.27 -9.02 -0.32
N ALA A 129 19.03 -8.55 -0.22
CA ALA A 129 18.05 -9.12 0.70
C ALA A 129 17.72 -10.56 0.29
N PRO A 130 17.96 -11.56 1.14
CA PRO A 130 17.62 -12.93 0.80
C PRO A 130 16.11 -13.09 0.70
N ASP A 131 15.70 -14.08 -0.08
CA ASP A 131 14.30 -14.45 -0.15
C ASP A 131 13.92 -15.27 1.10
N ASP A 132 13.41 -14.57 2.09
CA ASP A 132 13.02 -15.16 3.36
C ASP A 132 11.61 -15.75 3.29
N ARG A 133 11.51 -17.05 3.53
CA ARG A 133 10.24 -17.78 3.56
C ARG A 133 9.24 -17.21 4.57
N GLU A 134 9.70 -16.77 5.75
CA GLU A 134 8.87 -16.17 6.78
C GLU A 134 8.38 -14.77 6.40
N GLY A 135 9.06 -14.11 5.44
CA GLY A 135 8.65 -12.86 4.84
C GLY A 135 7.61 -13.00 3.73
N ARG A 136 7.29 -14.24 3.32
CA ARG A 136 6.33 -14.53 2.26
C ARG A 136 4.96 -14.77 2.84
N PHE A 137 4.12 -13.78 2.77
CA PHE A 137 2.74 -13.92 3.19
C PHE A 137 1.78 -14.04 2.03
N ILE A 138 0.62 -14.58 2.34
CA ILE A 138 -0.48 -14.95 1.46
C ILE A 138 -0.96 -13.80 0.58
N ASN A 139 -1.01 -12.58 1.08
CA ASN A 139 -1.19 -11.38 0.28
C ASN A 139 0.15 -10.94 -0.28
N ASP A 140 0.91 -11.91 -0.63
CA ASP A 140 2.15 -11.69 -1.26
C ASP A 140 1.89 -10.70 -2.38
N ARG A 141 2.45 -9.58 -2.14
CA ARG A 141 2.54 -8.38 -2.92
C ARG A 141 2.79 -8.62 -4.39
N VAL A 142 3.12 -9.83 -4.72
CA VAL A 142 3.57 -10.23 -6.04
C VAL A 142 2.47 -10.86 -6.83
N HIS A 143 1.75 -11.77 -6.22
CA HIS A 143 1.09 -12.75 -6.99
C HIS A 143 -0.33 -12.38 -7.31
N ALA A 144 -1.09 -12.38 -6.33
CA ALA A 144 -2.51 -12.23 -6.42
C ALA A 144 -3.04 -12.04 -5.01
N ASN A 145 -4.11 -11.36 -4.88
CA ASN A 145 -4.78 -11.25 -3.60
C ASN A 145 -5.61 -12.50 -3.36
N ILE A 146 -5.47 -13.12 -2.20
CA ILE A 146 -6.38 -14.19 -1.78
C ILE A 146 -7.76 -13.61 -1.51
N GLN A 147 -8.78 -14.22 -2.07
CA GLN A 147 -10.17 -13.83 -1.94
C GLN A 147 -10.87 -14.59 -0.82
N LYS A 148 -12.09 -14.16 -0.45
CA LYS A 148 -12.85 -14.72 0.67
C LYS A 148 -13.16 -16.21 0.52
N ASP A 149 -13.29 -16.67 -0.70
CA ASP A 149 -13.58 -18.07 -1.05
C ASP A 149 -12.32 -18.94 -1.25
N GLY A 150 -11.12 -18.38 -0.97
CA GLY A 150 -9.86 -19.05 -1.14
C GLY A 150 -9.30 -19.01 -2.57
N THR A 151 -10.00 -18.43 -3.52
CA THR A 151 -9.51 -18.13 -4.86
C THR A 151 -8.62 -16.90 -4.86
N PHE A 152 -8.09 -16.51 -6.01
CA PHE A 152 -7.16 -15.41 -6.16
C PHE A 152 -7.64 -14.39 -7.20
N SER A 153 -7.24 -13.15 -6.98
CA SER A 153 -7.43 -12.05 -7.91
C SER A 153 -6.11 -11.78 -8.64
N VAL A 154 -6.14 -11.81 -9.96
CA VAL A 154 -4.97 -11.53 -10.82
C VAL A 154 -5.17 -10.18 -11.51
N VAL A 155 -4.25 -9.26 -11.28
CA VAL A 155 -4.30 -7.90 -11.84
C VAL A 155 -3.03 -7.65 -12.66
N PRO A 156 -3.08 -7.82 -13.98
CA PRO A 156 -1.95 -7.48 -14.83
C PRO A 156 -1.67 -5.97 -14.80
N GLN A 157 -0.41 -5.60 -15.00
CA GLN A 157 0.00 -4.22 -15.00
C GLN A 157 -0.47 -3.48 -16.25
N MET A 158 -1.09 -2.34 -16.03
CA MET A 158 -1.48 -1.37 -17.05
C MET A 158 -0.94 -0.01 -16.64
N ARG A 159 0.27 0.32 -17.10
CA ARG A 159 0.97 1.53 -16.69
C ARG A 159 0.21 2.77 -17.11
N GLY A 160 -0.07 3.64 -16.15
CA GLY A 160 -0.89 4.83 -16.41
C GLY A 160 -2.32 4.54 -16.86
N GLY A 161 -2.81 3.31 -16.74
CA GLY A 161 -4.09 2.87 -17.28
C GLY A 161 -4.08 2.64 -18.80
N VAL A 162 -2.90 2.66 -19.42
CA VAL A 162 -2.76 2.43 -20.87
C VAL A 162 -2.64 0.94 -21.18
N THR A 163 -3.30 0.49 -22.23
CA THR A 163 -3.26 -0.89 -22.72
C THR A 163 -3.34 -0.95 -24.24
N THR A 164 -3.09 -2.11 -24.81
CA THR A 164 -3.17 -2.32 -26.25
C THR A 164 -4.28 -3.28 -26.64
N PRO A 165 -4.78 -3.25 -27.88
CA PRO A 165 -5.75 -4.24 -28.37
C PRO A 165 -5.26 -5.68 -28.20
N GLU A 166 -3.96 -5.93 -28.34
CA GLU A 166 -3.37 -7.26 -28.14
C GLU A 166 -3.46 -7.70 -26.67
N GLN A 167 -3.08 -6.82 -25.74
CA GLN A 167 -3.19 -7.10 -24.30
C GLN A 167 -4.64 -7.36 -23.89
N LEU A 168 -5.61 -6.59 -24.43
CA LEU A 168 -7.03 -6.79 -24.14
C LEU A 168 -7.51 -8.15 -24.64
N ARG A 169 -7.11 -8.58 -25.87
CA ARG A 169 -7.45 -9.92 -26.37
C ARG A 169 -6.86 -11.01 -25.50
N ARG A 170 -5.58 -10.87 -25.13
CA ARG A 170 -4.89 -11.84 -24.27
C ARG A 170 -5.57 -11.98 -22.88
N ILE A 171 -6.02 -10.88 -22.30
CA ILE A 171 -6.79 -10.90 -21.05
C ILE A 171 -8.12 -11.65 -21.25
N ALA A 172 -8.81 -11.42 -22.36
CA ALA A 172 -10.05 -12.10 -22.67
C ALA A 172 -9.82 -13.61 -22.89
N ASP A 173 -8.82 -13.98 -23.71
CA ASP A 173 -8.46 -15.38 -23.99
C ASP A 173 -8.12 -16.14 -22.68
N VAL A 174 -7.35 -15.50 -21.79
CA VAL A 174 -7.00 -16.07 -20.48
C VAL A 174 -8.23 -16.21 -19.60
N ALA A 175 -9.10 -15.21 -19.58
CA ALA A 175 -10.34 -15.27 -18.80
C ALA A 175 -11.26 -16.42 -19.25
N GLU A 176 -11.36 -16.65 -20.56
CA GLU A 176 -12.11 -17.78 -21.14
C GLU A 176 -11.44 -19.12 -20.83
N LYS A 177 -10.12 -19.23 -21.09
CA LYS A 177 -9.36 -20.47 -20.89
C LYS A 177 -9.42 -21.00 -19.46
N TYR A 178 -9.35 -20.10 -18.46
CA TYR A 178 -9.38 -20.47 -17.04
C TYR A 178 -10.76 -20.32 -16.40
N ALA A 179 -11.80 -20.13 -17.20
CA ALA A 179 -13.19 -19.98 -16.75
C ALA A 179 -13.30 -18.97 -15.59
N VAL A 180 -12.72 -17.78 -15.77
CA VAL A 180 -12.70 -16.71 -14.76
C VAL A 180 -14.12 -16.22 -14.49
N PRO A 181 -14.63 -16.34 -13.25
CA PRO A 181 -16.02 -16.00 -12.94
C PRO A 181 -16.38 -14.52 -13.16
N MET A 182 -15.38 -13.63 -13.04
CA MET A 182 -15.62 -12.20 -13.21
C MET A 182 -14.37 -11.47 -13.64
N VAL A 183 -14.47 -10.67 -14.69
CA VAL A 183 -13.48 -9.69 -15.13
C VAL A 183 -13.99 -8.30 -14.76
N LYS A 184 -13.22 -7.51 -14.01
CA LYS A 184 -13.68 -6.24 -13.46
C LYS A 184 -12.69 -5.11 -13.71
N LEU A 185 -13.19 -3.97 -14.21
CA LEU A 185 -12.45 -2.71 -14.24
C LEU A 185 -12.34 -2.15 -12.82
N THR A 186 -11.13 -1.79 -12.41
CA THR A 186 -10.85 -1.26 -11.08
C THR A 186 -10.76 0.26 -11.07
N GLY A 187 -10.96 0.88 -9.91
CA GLY A 187 -10.76 2.33 -9.74
C GLY A 187 -9.32 2.79 -9.92
N GLY A 188 -8.37 1.86 -10.02
CA GLY A 188 -6.95 2.11 -10.34
C GLY A 188 -6.62 2.02 -11.83
N GLN A 189 -7.63 2.01 -12.69
CA GLN A 189 -7.48 1.89 -14.16
C GLN A 189 -6.79 0.58 -14.60
N ARG A 190 -7.13 -0.52 -13.94
CA ARG A 190 -6.63 -1.86 -14.28
C ARG A 190 -7.80 -2.83 -14.42
N ILE A 191 -7.55 -3.95 -15.07
CA ILE A 191 -8.47 -5.07 -15.17
C ILE A 191 -8.09 -6.11 -14.11
N ASP A 192 -9.08 -6.60 -13.39
CA ASP A 192 -8.96 -7.58 -12.33
C ASP A 192 -9.67 -8.87 -12.74
N LEU A 193 -8.95 -9.98 -12.76
CA LEU A 193 -9.44 -11.33 -13.04
C LEU A 193 -9.73 -11.99 -11.69
N LEU A 194 -10.99 -12.11 -11.32
CA LEU A 194 -11.45 -12.59 -10.02
C LEU A 194 -11.81 -14.06 -10.07
N GLY A 195 -11.46 -14.82 -9.03
CA GLY A 195 -11.82 -16.23 -8.90
C GLY A 195 -10.83 -17.23 -9.48
N ILE A 196 -9.57 -16.83 -9.69
CA ILE A 196 -8.50 -17.71 -10.17
C ILE A 196 -8.14 -18.72 -9.08
N ARG A 197 -8.01 -19.99 -9.47
CA ARG A 197 -7.56 -21.04 -8.57
C ARG A 197 -6.06 -20.93 -8.33
N LYS A 198 -5.62 -21.33 -7.16
CA LYS A 198 -4.19 -21.26 -6.78
C LYS A 198 -3.28 -22.02 -7.74
N GLU A 199 -3.72 -23.20 -8.14
CA GLU A 199 -2.98 -24.08 -9.05
C GLU A 199 -2.81 -23.49 -10.45
N ASP A 200 -3.75 -22.65 -10.87
CA ASP A 200 -3.76 -22.04 -12.21
C ASP A 200 -2.88 -20.78 -12.27
N LEU A 201 -2.52 -20.17 -11.13
CA LEU A 201 -1.77 -18.91 -11.07
C LEU A 201 -0.52 -18.87 -11.96
N PRO A 202 0.41 -19.88 -11.91
CA PRO A 202 1.59 -19.83 -12.77
C PRO A 202 1.26 -19.84 -14.25
N HIS A 203 0.27 -20.63 -14.63
CA HIS A 203 -0.18 -20.76 -16.01
C HIS A 203 -0.91 -19.50 -16.49
N VAL A 204 -1.77 -18.92 -15.66
CA VAL A 204 -2.45 -17.64 -15.93
C VAL A 204 -1.44 -16.54 -16.21
N TRP A 205 -0.41 -16.41 -15.37
CA TRP A 205 0.62 -15.40 -15.58
C TRP A 205 1.47 -15.67 -16.83
N ALA A 206 1.82 -16.93 -17.10
CA ALA A 206 2.55 -17.29 -18.30
C ALA A 206 1.75 -16.96 -19.58
N ASP A 207 0.46 -17.29 -19.61
CA ASP A 207 -0.41 -17.01 -20.74
C ASP A 207 -0.71 -15.51 -20.92
N LEU A 208 -0.85 -14.76 -19.82
CA LEU A 208 -0.98 -13.31 -19.86
C LEU A 208 0.26 -12.65 -20.47
N GLY A 209 1.46 -13.13 -20.14
CA GLY A 209 2.71 -12.53 -20.59
C GLY A 209 2.83 -11.04 -20.21
N MET A 210 2.18 -10.64 -19.14
CA MET A 210 2.15 -9.27 -18.62
C MET A 210 2.69 -9.25 -17.20
N PRO A 211 3.41 -8.19 -16.77
CA PRO A 211 3.88 -8.07 -15.42
C PRO A 211 2.74 -7.96 -14.39
N SER A 212 3.03 -8.27 -13.13
CA SER A 212 2.11 -8.06 -12.02
C SER A 212 1.87 -6.57 -11.75
N GLY A 213 0.63 -6.20 -11.53
CA GLY A 213 0.22 -4.82 -11.21
C GLY A 213 0.37 -4.44 -9.74
N PHE A 214 0.92 -5.29 -8.86
CA PHE A 214 1.09 -5.03 -7.42
C PHE A 214 -0.17 -4.51 -6.72
N ALA A 215 -1.34 -5.01 -7.11
CA ALA A 215 -2.63 -4.42 -6.77
C ALA A 215 -2.93 -4.34 -5.27
N TYR A 216 -2.43 -5.29 -4.50
CA TYR A 216 -2.80 -5.49 -3.10
C TYR A 216 -1.62 -5.37 -2.11
N GLY A 217 -0.39 -5.28 -2.59
CA GLY A 217 0.83 -5.20 -1.78
C GLY A 217 1.00 -3.92 -0.96
N LYS A 218 1.93 -3.96 -0.02
CA LYS A 218 2.50 -2.79 0.66
C LYS A 218 3.65 -2.27 -0.20
N SER A 219 3.28 -1.64 -1.31
CA SER A 219 4.21 -1.19 -2.34
C SER A 219 3.65 0.00 -3.08
N PHE A 220 4.46 0.57 -3.93
CA PHE A 220 4.01 1.41 -5.02
C PHE A 220 3.12 0.58 -5.94
N ARG A 221 1.90 1.05 -6.22
CA ARG A 221 0.91 0.21 -6.89
C ARG A 221 0.63 0.61 -8.32
N THR A 222 0.19 1.84 -8.53
CA THR A 222 -0.26 2.32 -9.83
C THR A 222 -0.25 3.84 -9.86
N VAL A 223 -0.11 4.39 -11.04
CA VAL A 223 -0.32 5.80 -11.33
C VAL A 223 -1.58 5.95 -12.18
N LYS A 224 -2.64 6.48 -11.58
CA LYS A 224 -3.85 6.82 -12.33
C LYS A 224 -3.58 8.07 -13.18
N THR A 225 -3.94 8.06 -14.46
CA THR A 225 -3.78 9.21 -15.36
C THR A 225 -5.11 9.67 -15.93
N CYS A 226 -5.18 10.89 -16.40
CA CYS A 226 -6.20 11.32 -17.36
C CYS A 226 -5.60 11.28 -18.78
N VAL A 227 -6.41 11.53 -19.78
CA VAL A 227 -5.96 11.43 -21.20
C VAL A 227 -4.93 12.49 -21.62
N GLY A 228 -4.64 13.47 -20.76
CA GLY A 228 -3.58 14.45 -20.97
C GLY A 228 -3.81 15.43 -22.10
N GLN A 229 -2.75 16.19 -22.41
CA GLN A 229 -2.81 17.24 -23.45
C GLN A 229 -2.99 16.70 -24.86
N GLU A 230 -2.63 15.44 -25.11
CA GLU A 230 -2.70 14.87 -26.46
C GLU A 230 -4.14 14.72 -26.95
N PHE A 231 -5.07 14.33 -26.06
CA PHE A 231 -6.45 14.04 -26.42
C PHE A 231 -7.47 14.94 -25.73
N CYS A 232 -7.07 15.73 -24.74
CA CYS A 232 -7.98 16.59 -23.98
C CYS A 232 -7.77 18.05 -24.35
N ARG A 233 -8.83 18.73 -24.85
CA ARG A 233 -8.81 20.17 -25.16
C ARG A 233 -8.44 21.09 -23.98
N PHE A 234 -8.51 20.59 -22.75
CA PHE A 234 -8.15 21.31 -21.52
C PHE A 234 -6.80 20.87 -20.96
N GLY A 235 -6.14 19.91 -21.62
CA GLY A 235 -4.86 19.41 -21.16
C GLY A 235 -3.76 20.46 -21.28
N LEU A 236 -3.04 20.68 -20.17
CA LEU A 236 -1.89 21.57 -20.08
C LEU A 236 -0.56 20.81 -20.05
N GLY A 237 -0.61 19.52 -19.74
CA GLY A 237 0.55 18.65 -19.71
C GLY A 237 0.23 17.20 -20.07
N ASP A 238 1.27 16.47 -20.49
CA ASP A 238 1.17 15.05 -20.85
C ASP A 238 1.15 14.19 -19.58
N SER A 239 -0.03 14.07 -18.99
CA SER A 239 -0.24 13.25 -17.80
C SER A 239 -0.08 11.76 -18.05
N THR A 240 -0.37 11.30 -19.26
CA THR A 240 -0.25 9.88 -19.62
C THR A 240 1.22 9.48 -19.65
N LYS A 241 2.06 10.23 -20.37
CA LYS A 241 3.49 9.95 -20.44
C LYS A 241 4.14 10.00 -19.05
N LEU A 242 3.93 11.08 -18.29
CA LEU A 242 4.51 11.22 -16.96
C LEU A 242 4.04 10.09 -16.02
N GLY A 243 2.76 9.72 -16.08
CA GLY A 243 2.22 8.63 -15.27
C GLY A 243 2.82 7.27 -15.62
N VAL A 244 2.97 6.96 -16.91
CA VAL A 244 3.63 5.74 -17.40
C VAL A 244 5.10 5.70 -16.99
N ASP A 245 5.84 6.81 -17.12
CA ASP A 245 7.25 6.93 -16.74
C ASP A 245 7.43 6.69 -15.22
N LEU A 246 6.58 7.30 -14.39
CA LEU A 246 6.59 7.10 -12.94
C LEU A 246 6.27 5.66 -12.56
N GLU A 247 5.24 5.05 -13.15
CA GLU A 247 4.87 3.68 -12.84
C GLU A 247 5.95 2.69 -13.29
N THR A 248 6.57 2.91 -14.44
CA THR A 248 7.67 2.10 -14.94
C THR A 248 8.88 2.16 -13.99
N ARG A 249 9.21 3.37 -13.54
CA ARG A 249 10.38 3.59 -12.67
C ARG A 249 10.20 3.05 -11.26
N MET A 250 8.97 3.13 -10.72
CA MET A 250 8.69 2.83 -9.30
C MET A 250 7.99 1.48 -9.09
N GLN A 251 7.73 0.71 -10.16
CA GLN A 251 7.01 -0.56 -10.05
C GLN A 251 7.70 -1.51 -9.06
N GLY A 252 6.88 -2.19 -8.26
CA GLY A 252 7.38 -3.15 -7.28
C GLY A 252 8.09 -2.53 -6.07
N MET A 253 8.32 -1.22 -6.03
CA MET A 253 8.97 -0.55 -4.90
C MET A 253 8.17 -0.78 -3.62
N GLU A 254 8.75 -1.54 -2.70
CA GLU A 254 8.13 -1.81 -1.41
C GLU A 254 8.08 -0.57 -0.52
N SER A 255 7.04 -0.47 0.27
CA SER A 255 6.83 0.67 1.17
C SER A 255 6.13 0.22 2.46
N PRO A 256 6.25 0.98 3.56
CA PRO A 256 5.60 0.64 4.83
C PRO A 256 4.08 0.50 4.74
N ALA A 257 3.46 1.19 3.78
CA ALA A 257 2.04 1.04 3.46
C ALA A 257 1.82 1.19 1.95
N LYS A 258 0.62 0.82 1.48
CA LYS A 258 0.28 0.97 0.06
C LYS A 258 0.41 2.41 -0.42
N MET A 259 0.99 2.59 -1.60
CA MET A 259 1.14 3.90 -2.26
C MET A 259 0.30 3.95 -3.53
N LYS A 260 -0.49 4.99 -3.67
CA LYS A 260 -1.31 5.28 -4.86
C LYS A 260 -0.97 6.65 -5.37
N LEU A 261 -0.62 6.73 -6.63
CA LEU A 261 -0.29 7.98 -7.29
C LEU A 261 -1.30 8.32 -8.37
N SER A 262 -1.26 9.55 -8.82
CA SER A 262 -1.95 9.96 -10.03
C SER A 262 -1.36 11.22 -10.63
N VAL A 263 -1.56 11.37 -11.94
CA VAL A 263 -1.16 12.54 -12.73
C VAL A 263 -2.37 13.08 -13.47
N SER A 264 -2.70 14.33 -13.22
CA SER A 264 -3.76 15.07 -13.93
C SER A 264 -3.14 16.08 -14.89
N GLY A 265 -3.57 16.06 -16.15
CA GLY A 265 -3.07 16.96 -17.20
C GLY A 265 -3.54 18.41 -17.09
N CYS A 266 -4.34 18.76 -16.09
CA CYS A 266 -4.76 20.13 -15.77
C CYS A 266 -5.43 20.19 -14.39
N PRO A 267 -5.69 21.40 -13.82
CA PRO A 267 -6.32 21.60 -12.51
C PRO A 267 -7.76 21.08 -12.37
N ARG A 268 -8.41 20.60 -13.44
CA ARG A 268 -9.70 19.89 -13.37
C ARG A 268 -9.61 18.58 -12.60
N ASN A 269 -8.39 18.06 -12.42
CA ASN A 269 -8.10 16.95 -11.52
C ASN A 269 -8.86 15.64 -11.83
N CYS A 270 -9.06 15.32 -13.09
CA CYS A 270 -9.83 14.13 -13.52
C CYS A 270 -9.22 12.80 -13.04
N ALA A 271 -7.91 12.75 -12.79
CA ALA A 271 -7.24 11.59 -12.20
C ALA A 271 -7.27 11.58 -10.66
N GLU A 272 -7.96 12.54 -10.02
CA GLU A 272 -8.10 12.66 -8.54
C GLU A 272 -6.76 12.86 -7.82
N SER A 273 -5.83 13.61 -8.44
CA SER A 273 -4.46 13.79 -7.93
C SER A 273 -4.42 14.43 -6.54
N TYR A 274 -5.34 15.34 -6.23
CA TYR A 274 -5.37 16.00 -4.92
C TYR A 274 -5.65 15.07 -3.73
N VAL A 275 -6.15 13.85 -3.97
CA VAL A 275 -6.50 12.90 -2.90
C VAL A 275 -5.74 11.57 -3.02
N LYS A 276 -4.52 11.64 -3.52
CA LYS A 276 -3.60 10.49 -3.61
C LYS A 276 -2.43 10.63 -2.64
N ASP A 277 -1.73 9.53 -2.40
CA ASP A 277 -0.51 9.54 -1.59
C ASP A 277 0.52 10.52 -2.18
N VAL A 278 0.66 10.50 -3.52
CA VAL A 278 1.30 11.56 -4.30
C VAL A 278 0.42 11.86 -5.52
N GLY A 279 0.11 13.12 -5.72
CA GLY A 279 -0.65 13.60 -6.87
C GLY A 279 0.11 14.69 -7.62
N ILE A 280 0.13 14.61 -8.94
CA ILE A 280 0.81 15.57 -9.79
C ILE A 280 -0.22 16.20 -10.71
N VAL A 281 -0.17 17.51 -10.85
CA VAL A 281 -1.14 18.29 -11.63
C VAL A 281 -0.40 19.27 -12.54
N ALA A 282 -0.65 19.15 -13.84
CA ALA A 282 -0.14 20.12 -14.81
C ALA A 282 -0.85 21.47 -14.64
N ILE A 283 -0.08 22.54 -14.69
CA ILE A 283 -0.56 23.94 -14.65
C ILE A 283 -0.02 24.72 -15.85
N GLU A 284 -0.45 25.97 -16.00
CA GLU A 284 -0.01 26.83 -17.10
C GLU A 284 1.51 26.97 -17.18
N GLY A 285 2.03 27.17 -18.38
CA GLY A 285 3.46 27.37 -18.65
C GLY A 285 4.27 26.08 -18.66
N GLY A 286 3.64 24.90 -18.82
CA GLY A 286 4.34 23.60 -18.84
C GLY A 286 4.79 23.12 -17.46
N ARG A 287 4.36 23.80 -16.40
CA ARG A 287 4.73 23.52 -15.01
C ARG A 287 3.86 22.45 -14.38
N TRP A 288 4.33 21.91 -13.26
CA TRP A 288 3.65 20.87 -12.51
C TRP A 288 3.64 21.15 -11.01
N GLU A 289 2.51 20.93 -10.39
CA GLU A 289 2.36 20.93 -8.94
C GLU A 289 2.38 19.50 -8.41
N ILE A 290 3.16 19.27 -7.35
CA ILE A 290 3.28 17.98 -6.67
C ILE A 290 2.59 18.06 -5.31
N TYR A 291 1.60 17.24 -5.08
CA TYR A 291 0.85 17.15 -3.82
C TYR A 291 1.16 15.84 -3.10
N ILE A 292 1.31 15.88 -1.78
CA ILE A 292 1.65 14.72 -0.96
C ILE A 292 0.68 14.57 0.23
N GLY A 293 0.52 13.33 0.72
CA GLY A 293 -0.30 13.07 1.90
C GLY A 293 -1.81 13.14 1.68
N GLY A 294 -2.27 13.01 0.44
CA GLY A 294 -3.69 12.91 0.14
C GLY A 294 -4.28 11.55 0.46
N ALA A 295 -5.58 11.48 0.66
CA ALA A 295 -6.34 10.26 0.91
C ALA A 295 -7.78 10.37 0.43
N ALA A 296 -8.31 9.27 -0.15
CA ALA A 296 -9.70 9.15 -0.58
C ALA A 296 -10.24 7.76 -0.21
N GLY A 297 -10.36 7.50 1.06
CA GLY A 297 -10.90 6.27 1.61
C GLY A 297 -11.79 6.57 2.81
N ALA A 298 -11.72 5.75 3.84
CA ALA A 298 -12.40 6.03 5.11
C ALA A 298 -11.94 7.36 5.73
N HIS A 299 -10.69 7.77 5.45
CA HIS A 299 -10.18 9.10 5.75
C HIS A 299 -10.04 9.86 4.43
N VAL A 300 -10.62 11.05 4.35
CA VAL A 300 -10.54 11.92 3.18
C VAL A 300 -9.71 13.14 3.52
N ARG A 301 -8.65 13.36 2.73
CA ARG A 301 -7.74 14.50 2.91
C ARG A 301 -7.23 14.96 1.55
N LYS A 302 -7.26 16.28 1.32
CA LYS A 302 -6.51 16.89 0.23
C LYS A 302 -5.02 16.85 0.59
N GLY A 303 -4.16 16.49 -0.36
CA GLY A 303 -2.71 16.55 -0.20
C GLY A 303 -2.20 17.98 -0.05
N ASP A 304 -1.06 18.13 0.61
CA ASP A 304 -0.36 19.41 0.72
C ASP A 304 0.55 19.62 -0.48
N LEU A 305 0.70 20.86 -0.92
CA LEU A 305 1.61 21.22 -2.01
C LEU A 305 3.06 21.09 -1.55
N LEU A 306 3.76 20.09 -2.10
CA LEU A 306 5.18 19.89 -1.87
C LEU A 306 6.02 20.90 -2.65
N ALA A 307 5.80 20.99 -3.96
CA ALA A 307 6.54 21.87 -4.85
C ALA A 307 5.75 22.19 -6.11
N THR A 308 6.08 23.32 -6.74
CA THR A 308 5.77 23.65 -8.13
C THR A 308 7.08 23.61 -8.91
N VAL A 309 7.11 22.88 -10.02
CA VAL A 309 8.32 22.66 -10.83
C VAL A 309 8.07 22.96 -12.30
N ASP A 310 9.12 23.29 -13.03
CA ASP A 310 9.03 23.80 -14.41
C ASP A 310 8.90 22.71 -15.46
N ASP A 311 9.19 21.46 -15.12
CA ASP A 311 9.18 20.35 -16.07
C ASP A 311 8.81 18.99 -15.41
N ALA A 312 8.46 18.02 -16.26
CA ALA A 312 8.04 16.69 -15.86
C ALA A 312 9.20 15.85 -15.26
N GLU A 313 10.44 16.06 -15.69
CA GLU A 313 11.60 15.32 -15.19
C GLU A 313 11.90 15.71 -13.74
N THR A 314 11.84 17.00 -13.43
CA THR A 314 11.94 17.49 -12.05
C THR A 314 10.80 16.98 -11.19
N ALA A 315 9.55 16.95 -11.72
CA ALA A 315 8.41 16.38 -11.01
C ALA A 315 8.62 14.89 -10.70
N LYS A 316 9.13 14.12 -11.64
CA LYS A 316 9.46 12.70 -11.49
C LYS A 316 10.55 12.48 -10.44
N LYS A 317 11.61 13.29 -10.49
CA LYS A 317 12.73 13.23 -9.54
C LYS A 317 12.29 13.51 -8.11
N LEU A 318 11.60 14.62 -7.86
CA LEU A 318 11.12 14.97 -6.51
C LEU A 318 10.08 13.97 -5.99
N THR A 319 9.25 13.40 -6.86
CA THR A 319 8.35 12.31 -6.49
C THR A 319 9.14 11.10 -5.99
N GLY A 320 10.18 10.68 -6.71
CA GLY A 320 11.07 9.59 -6.29
C GLY A 320 11.73 9.85 -4.93
N ARG A 321 12.28 11.06 -4.71
CA ARG A 321 12.87 11.46 -3.43
C ARG A 321 11.88 11.39 -2.28
N PHE A 322 10.66 11.93 -2.48
CA PHE A 322 9.63 11.86 -1.45
C PHE A 322 9.25 10.41 -1.13
N LEU A 323 9.09 9.56 -2.15
CA LEU A 323 8.79 8.15 -1.95
C LEU A 323 9.89 7.45 -1.16
N GLN A 324 11.15 7.68 -1.49
CA GLN A 324 12.28 7.10 -0.77
C GLN A 324 12.39 7.64 0.66
N TYR A 325 12.22 8.95 0.85
CA TYR A 325 12.18 9.56 2.17
C TYR A 325 11.06 8.97 3.04
N TYR A 326 9.86 8.80 2.49
CA TYR A 326 8.76 8.14 3.15
C TYR A 326 9.08 6.68 3.50
N ARG A 327 9.67 5.91 2.59
CA ARG A 327 10.10 4.52 2.85
C ARG A 327 11.04 4.43 4.05
N GLU A 328 11.96 5.38 4.17
CA GLU A 328 12.95 5.40 5.25
C GLU A 328 12.38 5.88 6.60
N LYS A 329 11.48 6.86 6.59
CA LYS A 329 11.04 7.57 7.80
C LYS A 329 9.66 7.14 8.34
N ALA A 330 8.82 6.53 7.52
CA ALA A 330 7.50 6.11 7.95
C ALA A 330 7.54 4.88 8.86
N LYS A 331 6.60 4.83 9.80
CA LYS A 331 6.32 3.65 10.63
C LYS A 331 5.64 2.56 9.78
N TRP A 332 5.69 1.33 10.24
CA TRP A 332 4.96 0.24 9.58
C TRP A 332 3.46 0.53 9.55
N LEU A 333 2.84 0.37 8.37
CA LEU A 333 1.44 0.67 8.05
C LEU A 333 1.03 2.16 8.14
N GLU A 334 1.95 3.06 8.40
CA GLU A 334 1.68 4.49 8.39
C GLU A 334 1.45 4.99 6.97
N ARG A 335 0.25 5.51 6.69
CA ARG A 335 -0.10 6.11 5.40
C ARG A 335 0.44 7.53 5.29
N THR A 336 0.68 7.98 4.07
CA THR A 336 1.19 9.33 3.80
C THR A 336 0.34 10.44 4.42
N TYR A 337 -0.97 10.28 4.49
CA TYR A 337 -1.87 11.25 5.12
C TYR A 337 -1.64 11.43 6.64
N ALA A 338 -1.07 10.43 7.29
CA ALA A 338 -0.65 10.51 8.69
C ALA A 338 0.83 10.90 8.82
N PHE A 339 1.67 10.41 7.89
CA PHE A 339 3.09 10.70 7.85
C PHE A 339 3.40 12.19 7.65
N VAL A 340 2.76 12.82 6.65
CA VAL A 340 3.04 14.22 6.30
C VAL A 340 2.75 15.18 7.47
N PRO A 341 1.60 15.12 8.17
CA PRO A 341 1.39 15.95 9.35
C PRO A 341 2.32 15.61 10.53
N ARG A 342 2.67 14.33 10.72
CA ARG A 342 3.56 13.91 11.81
C ARG A 342 4.98 14.43 11.65
N VAL A 343 5.51 14.37 10.43
CA VAL A 343 6.88 14.83 10.12
C VAL A 343 6.92 16.35 9.95
N GLY A 344 5.85 16.93 9.43
CA GLY A 344 5.76 18.35 9.10
C GLY A 344 6.11 18.62 7.64
N LEU A 345 5.21 19.35 6.96
CA LEU A 345 5.39 19.68 5.53
C LEU A 345 6.67 20.47 5.27
N ASP A 346 6.96 21.47 6.11
CA ASP A 346 8.13 22.34 5.93
C ASP A 346 9.45 21.56 6.06
N HIS A 347 9.50 20.63 7.02
CA HIS A 347 10.66 19.75 7.13
C HIS A 347 10.81 18.82 5.92
N ILE A 348 9.68 18.26 5.40
CA ILE A 348 9.72 17.45 4.18
C ILE A 348 10.21 18.27 2.98
N LYS A 349 9.77 19.52 2.83
CA LYS A 349 10.25 20.44 1.77
C LYS A 349 11.73 20.70 1.91
N SER A 350 12.20 21.03 3.10
CA SER A 350 13.60 21.27 3.40
C SER A 350 14.50 20.10 2.97
N VAL A 351 14.10 18.85 3.28
CA VAL A 351 14.88 17.66 2.93
C VAL A 351 14.75 17.27 1.45
N VAL A 352 13.50 17.22 0.93
CA VAL A 352 13.22 16.63 -0.39
C VAL A 352 13.45 17.61 -1.53
N VAL A 353 13.06 18.88 -1.33
CA VAL A 353 13.06 19.91 -2.38
C VAL A 353 14.31 20.77 -2.29
N GLU A 354 14.61 21.30 -1.10
CA GLU A 354 15.68 22.29 -0.86
C GLU A 354 17.04 21.64 -0.60
N ASP A 355 17.03 20.33 -0.26
CA ASP A 355 18.25 19.57 0.08
C ASP A 355 19.07 20.19 1.21
N ALA A 356 18.41 20.82 2.17
CA ALA A 356 19.09 21.54 3.26
C ALA A 356 20.00 20.64 4.14
N GLU A 357 19.74 19.33 4.15
CA GLU A 357 20.54 18.35 4.89
C GLU A 357 21.52 17.56 4.01
N GLY A 358 21.59 17.85 2.70
CA GLY A 358 22.48 17.16 1.75
C GLY A 358 22.11 15.69 1.51
N HIS A 359 20.82 15.35 1.55
CA HIS A 359 20.34 13.97 1.38
C HIS A 359 19.84 13.63 -0.03
N ALA A 360 19.75 14.63 -0.91
CA ALA A 360 19.12 14.48 -2.22
C ALA A 360 19.83 13.42 -3.08
N GLU A 361 21.15 13.47 -3.18
CA GLU A 361 21.94 12.54 -3.97
C GLU A 361 21.76 11.10 -3.47
N ARG A 362 21.80 10.90 -2.16
CA ARG A 362 21.60 9.59 -1.54
C ARG A 362 20.18 9.03 -1.80
N LEU A 363 19.17 9.89 -1.68
CA LEU A 363 17.79 9.49 -1.95
C LEU A 363 17.59 9.14 -3.43
N ASP A 364 18.14 9.92 -4.34
CA ASP A 364 18.08 9.67 -5.78
C ASP A 364 18.81 8.36 -6.13
N ALA A 365 19.99 8.12 -5.54
CA ALA A 365 20.75 6.88 -5.73
C ALA A 365 19.99 5.65 -5.24
N ALA A 366 19.35 5.71 -4.08
CA ALA A 366 18.55 4.61 -3.55
C ALA A 366 17.30 4.31 -4.42
N VAL A 367 16.70 5.32 -5.04
CA VAL A 367 15.66 5.12 -6.05
C VAL A 367 16.23 4.45 -7.30
N GLN A 368 17.40 4.89 -7.76
CA GLN A 368 18.04 4.32 -8.95
C GLN A 368 18.46 2.86 -8.73
N GLU A 369 19.00 2.52 -7.56
CA GLU A 369 19.32 1.15 -7.17
C GLU A 369 18.09 0.23 -7.26
N HIS A 370 16.93 0.70 -6.78
CA HIS A 370 15.68 -0.04 -6.95
C HIS A 370 15.34 -0.25 -8.43
N VAL A 371 15.46 0.79 -9.25
CA VAL A 371 15.16 0.72 -10.70
C VAL A 371 16.05 -0.30 -11.40
N ASP A 372 17.34 -0.27 -11.09
CA ASP A 372 18.35 -1.11 -11.74
C ASP A 372 18.25 -2.59 -11.31
N SER A 373 17.80 -2.83 -10.08
CA SER A 373 17.66 -4.17 -9.51
C SER A 373 16.27 -4.79 -9.69
N TYR A 374 15.30 -4.05 -10.22
CA TYR A 374 13.93 -4.54 -10.34
C TYR A 374 13.82 -5.69 -11.34
N VAL A 375 13.32 -6.82 -10.86
CA VAL A 375 12.90 -7.96 -11.69
C VAL A 375 11.43 -8.22 -11.35
N ASP A 376 10.60 -8.50 -12.36
CA ASP A 376 9.22 -8.91 -12.10
C ASP A 376 9.24 -10.29 -11.41
N PRO A 377 8.82 -10.35 -10.13
CA PRO A 377 8.91 -11.59 -9.38
C PRO A 377 8.05 -12.71 -9.95
N TRP A 378 6.98 -12.39 -10.71
CA TRP A 378 6.16 -13.40 -11.35
C TRP A 378 6.83 -14.07 -12.52
N THR A 379 7.47 -13.32 -13.38
CA THR A 379 8.25 -13.90 -14.47
C THR A 379 9.27 -14.89 -13.92
N GLN A 380 9.90 -14.54 -12.81
CA GLN A 380 10.87 -15.40 -12.13
C GLN A 380 10.20 -16.61 -11.46
N GLN A 381 9.14 -16.43 -10.70
CA GLN A 381 8.50 -17.52 -9.94
C GLN A 381 7.63 -18.44 -10.81
N ALA A 382 7.08 -17.95 -11.90
CA ALA A 382 6.38 -18.79 -12.87
C ALA A 382 7.35 -19.78 -13.58
N ALA A 383 8.59 -19.31 -13.82
CA ALA A 383 9.63 -20.16 -14.42
C ALA A 383 10.23 -21.14 -13.40
N GLU A 384 10.47 -20.68 -12.18
CA GLU A 384 11.11 -21.47 -11.09
C GLU A 384 10.35 -21.27 -9.77
N PRO A 385 9.40 -22.15 -9.42
CA PRO A 385 8.70 -22.08 -8.14
C PRO A 385 9.70 -22.15 -6.98
N MET A 386 9.66 -21.20 -6.08
CA MET A 386 10.62 -21.03 -4.97
C MET A 386 10.57 -22.18 -3.95
N THR A 387 9.44 -22.89 -3.88
CA THR A 387 9.29 -24.07 -3.00
C THR A 387 8.45 -25.14 -3.69
N PRO A 388 8.83 -26.43 -3.55
CA PRO A 388 8.00 -27.51 -4.02
C PRO A 388 6.58 -27.43 -3.43
N GLY A 389 5.57 -27.43 -4.29
CA GLY A 389 4.18 -27.35 -3.86
C GLY A 389 3.66 -25.96 -3.51
N GLN A 390 4.41 -24.89 -3.82
CA GLN A 390 3.99 -23.49 -3.58
C GLN A 390 2.58 -23.19 -4.08
N PHE A 391 2.22 -23.70 -5.25
CA PHE A 391 0.91 -23.49 -5.87
C PHE A 391 -0.07 -24.66 -5.65
N ARG A 392 0.22 -25.59 -4.74
CA ARG A 392 -0.75 -26.64 -4.36
C ARG A 392 -1.72 -26.12 -3.31
N THR A 393 -2.97 -26.46 -3.49
CA THR A 393 -3.99 -26.20 -2.48
C THR A 393 -3.83 -27.20 -1.33
N SER A 394 -3.63 -26.69 -0.12
CA SER A 394 -3.50 -27.51 1.09
C SER A 394 -4.85 -27.79 1.76
N LEU A 395 -5.90 -27.08 1.38
CA LEU A 395 -7.27 -27.26 1.87
C LEU A 395 -8.16 -27.69 0.71
N PRO A 396 -9.08 -28.67 0.90
CA PRO A 396 -10.04 -29.00 -0.12
C PRO A 396 -10.93 -27.78 -0.39
N LEU A 397 -10.82 -27.20 -1.58
CA LEU A 397 -11.67 -26.08 -2.05
C LEU A 397 -13.18 -26.40 -2.01
N GLU A 398 -13.53 -27.67 -1.87
CA GLU A 398 -14.91 -28.14 -1.73
C GLU A 398 -15.61 -27.61 -0.47
N VAL A 399 -14.84 -27.19 0.54
CA VAL A 399 -15.36 -26.64 1.80
C VAL A 399 -15.73 -25.16 1.68
N LEU A 400 -15.20 -24.46 0.67
CA LEU A 400 -15.45 -23.04 0.47
C LEU A 400 -16.57 -22.82 -0.56
N PRO A 401 -17.51 -21.88 -0.33
CA PRO A 401 -18.53 -21.53 -1.31
C PRO A 401 -17.83 -21.04 -2.60
N ARG A 402 -18.05 -21.74 -3.71
CA ARG A 402 -17.49 -21.33 -5.01
C ARG A 402 -18.29 -20.16 -5.59
N VAL A 403 -17.60 -19.17 -6.09
CA VAL A 403 -18.22 -18.16 -6.93
C VAL A 403 -18.60 -18.82 -8.26
N PRO A 404 -19.86 -18.70 -8.73
CA PRO A 404 -20.26 -19.25 -10.01
C PRO A 404 -19.39 -18.73 -11.15
N VAL A 405 -19.08 -19.57 -12.14
CA VAL A 405 -18.26 -19.21 -13.32
C VAL A 405 -18.94 -18.10 -14.14
N ASP A 406 -20.24 -18.09 -14.16
CA ASP A 406 -21.11 -17.14 -14.89
C ASP A 406 -21.51 -15.91 -14.05
N ARG A 407 -20.76 -15.61 -12.99
CA ARG A 407 -21.11 -14.54 -12.04
C ARG A 407 -21.26 -13.18 -12.72
N ALA A 408 -20.43 -12.88 -13.71
CA ALA A 408 -20.52 -11.64 -14.47
C ALA A 408 -21.84 -11.55 -15.26
N GLU A 409 -22.23 -12.63 -15.93
CA GLU A 409 -23.50 -12.72 -16.68
C GLU A 409 -24.71 -12.59 -15.77
N GLN A 410 -24.68 -13.24 -14.60
CA GLN A 410 -25.73 -13.12 -13.58
C GLN A 410 -25.91 -11.66 -13.11
N LEU A 411 -24.81 -10.94 -12.89
CA LEU A 411 -24.85 -9.55 -12.44
C LEU A 411 -25.31 -8.58 -13.55
N LEU A 412 -25.00 -8.89 -14.80
CA LEU A 412 -25.37 -8.07 -15.96
C LEU A 412 -26.77 -8.39 -16.47
N GLY A 413 -27.46 -9.43 -15.92
CA GLY A 413 -28.83 -9.76 -16.24
C GLY A 413 -29.04 -10.36 -17.64
N GLY A 414 -28.01 -10.89 -18.28
CA GLY A 414 -28.08 -11.51 -19.59
C GLY A 414 -28.54 -10.57 -20.71
N ALA A 415 -28.47 -9.26 -20.49
CA ALA A 415 -28.93 -8.24 -21.43
C ALA A 415 -27.73 -7.60 -22.16
N TRP A 416 -27.22 -8.31 -23.15
CA TRP A 416 -26.41 -7.71 -24.23
C TRP A 416 -26.86 -8.25 -25.57
#